data_951b40c04e0aa924d467d874afd357ca
#
_entry.id   951b40c04e0aa924d467d874afd357ca
#
_cell.length_a   1.000
_cell.length_b   1.000
_cell.length_c   1.000
_cell.angle_alpha   90.00
_cell.angle_beta   90.00
_cell.angle_gamma   90.00
#
_symmetry.space_group_name_H-M   'P 1'
#
loop_
_entity.id
_entity.type
_entity.pdbx_description
1 polymer ?
#
loop_
_entity_poly.entity_id
_entity_poly.type
_entity_poly.pdbx_seq_one_letter_code
_entity_poly.pdbx_strand_id
1 'polypeptide(L)'
;LQRGFAGMPGQGQGPGQRTRRQPAPVPTRPGAAESAAPTSSPASGVVISADGYILTNSHIIEGAEDVKVAFGDPRKEYTATVVGRDLRSNVAVLKIDATDLTPATLGDSDRLELGDVVLALGNPVGRGLTVSRGILSALGRDGANDGTEDFLQTDAAINPGNSGGALLDTDGRLIGINAARAQRDDGNAG
;
A
#
# COMPACT_ATOMS: atom_id res chain seq x y z
N LEU A 1 48.27 -14.94 46.76
CA LEU A 1 49.59 -14.40 46.41
C LEU A 1 49.39 -13.08 45.70
N GLN A 2 49.66 -11.99 46.45
CA GLN A 2 49.81 -10.62 46.06
C GLN A 2 50.96 -10.45 45.09
N ARG A 3 50.81 -9.62 44.05
CA ARG A 3 51.85 -8.69 43.61
C ARG A 3 51.23 -7.48 42.99
N GLY A 4 51.32 -6.34 43.65
CA GLY A 4 51.06 -5.03 43.17
C GLY A 4 52.18 -4.55 42.21
N PHE A 5 51.84 -3.63 41.35
CA PHE A 5 52.77 -2.73 40.68
C PHE A 5 52.24 -1.31 40.73
N ALA A 6 53.09 -0.46 41.31
CA ALA A 6 52.87 0.96 41.49
C ALA A 6 53.19 1.74 40.20
N GLY A 7 52.44 2.72 39.95
CA GLY A 7 52.44 4.00 39.36
C GLY A 7 53.49 4.53 38.40
N MET A 8 53.03 5.43 37.55
CA MET A 8 53.64 6.75 37.30
C MET A 8 52.66 7.64 36.50
N PRO A 9 52.58 8.92 36.76
CA PRO A 9 51.66 9.82 36.12
C PRO A 9 52.24 10.35 34.80
N GLY A 10 51.53 10.09 33.69
CA GLY A 10 51.77 10.69 32.37
C GLY A 10 50.84 11.86 32.11
N GLN A 11 51.39 13.04 32.00
CA GLN A 11 50.69 14.22 31.47
C GLN A 11 50.37 13.98 30.00
N GLY A 12 49.08 13.91 29.64
CA GLY A 12 48.59 13.79 28.25
C GLY A 12 47.76 15.02 27.89
N GLN A 13 48.25 15.74 26.95
CA GLN A 13 47.66 16.91 26.31
C GLN A 13 46.24 16.61 25.83
N GLY A 14 45.29 17.56 26.04
CA GLY A 14 43.90 17.47 25.58
C GLY A 14 43.78 17.44 24.07
N PRO A 15 42.79 16.68 23.54
CA PRO A 15 42.57 16.64 22.09
C PRO A 15 41.92 17.94 21.59
N GLY A 16 42.58 18.55 20.60
CA GLY A 16 42.14 19.76 19.94
C GLY A 16 40.70 19.63 19.39
N GLN A 17 39.93 20.66 19.62
CA GLN A 17 38.61 20.86 19.02
C GLN A 17 38.76 20.89 17.49
N ARG A 18 38.33 19.82 16.84
CA ARG A 18 38.11 19.81 15.39
C ARG A 18 36.86 20.66 15.10
N THR A 19 37.04 21.87 14.65
CA THR A 19 35.99 22.71 14.09
C THR A 19 35.39 21.96 12.90
N ARG A 20 34.12 21.57 13.05
CA ARG A 20 33.30 20.96 12.00
C ARG A 20 33.07 22.01 10.94
N ARG A 21 33.81 21.98 9.82
CA ARG A 21 33.53 22.80 8.66
C ARG A 21 32.10 22.51 8.18
N GLN A 22 31.25 23.50 8.24
CA GLN A 22 29.94 23.45 7.56
C GLN A 22 30.20 23.35 6.05
N PRO A 23 29.49 22.43 5.36
CA PRO A 23 29.56 22.41 3.90
C PRO A 23 28.96 23.70 3.35
N ALA A 24 29.66 24.28 2.34
CA ALA A 24 29.22 25.48 1.64
C ALA A 24 27.83 25.26 1.01
N PRO A 25 26.96 26.28 0.98
CA PRO A 25 25.68 26.18 0.31
C PRO A 25 25.88 25.89 -1.17
N VAL A 26 25.21 24.81 -1.64
CA VAL A 26 25.16 24.48 -3.06
C VAL A 26 24.38 25.56 -3.78
N PRO A 27 24.90 26.14 -4.87
CA PRO A 27 24.19 27.19 -5.62
C PRO A 27 22.90 26.58 -6.21
N THR A 28 21.74 27.05 -5.75
CA THR A 28 20.44 26.75 -6.35
C THR A 28 20.39 27.43 -7.73
N ARG A 29 20.24 26.60 -8.74
CA ARG A 29 20.04 27.03 -10.12
C ARG A 29 18.64 27.67 -10.22
N PRO A 30 18.48 28.94 -10.63
CA PRO A 30 17.16 29.50 -10.85
C PRO A 30 16.58 28.98 -12.16
N GLY A 31 15.33 28.54 -12.10
CA GLY A 31 14.46 28.43 -13.26
C GLY A 31 14.50 27.09 -14.01
N ALA A 32 13.99 26.04 -13.40
CA ALA A 32 13.16 25.08 -14.13
C ALA A 32 11.75 25.26 -13.56
N ALA A 33 10.83 25.78 -14.37
CA ALA A 33 9.42 25.66 -14.09
C ALA A 33 9.16 24.14 -13.99
N GLU A 34 8.95 23.66 -12.78
CA GLU A 34 8.47 22.32 -12.52
C GLU A 34 7.07 22.26 -13.15
N SER A 35 7.02 21.74 -14.37
CA SER A 35 5.79 21.21 -14.93
C SER A 35 5.35 20.19 -13.91
N ALA A 36 4.31 20.50 -13.13
CA ALA A 36 3.69 19.59 -12.24
C ALA A 36 3.21 18.40 -13.08
N ALA A 37 4.00 17.32 -13.12
CA ALA A 37 3.57 16.06 -13.64
C ALA A 37 2.33 15.68 -12.81
N PRO A 38 1.24 15.23 -13.44
CA PRO A 38 0.06 14.79 -12.71
C PRO A 38 0.52 13.76 -11.67
N THR A 39 0.24 14.02 -10.41
CA THR A 39 0.56 13.13 -9.30
C THR A 39 -0.36 11.93 -9.39
N SER A 40 -0.01 10.97 -10.25
CA SER A 40 -0.70 9.68 -10.29
C SER A 40 -0.18 8.83 -9.13
N SER A 41 -1.03 8.60 -8.14
CA SER A 41 -0.75 7.60 -7.11
C SER A 41 -1.03 6.21 -7.69
N PRO A 42 -0.03 5.30 -7.74
CA PRO A 42 -0.26 3.94 -8.19
C PRO A 42 -1.19 3.23 -7.20
N ALA A 43 -2.17 2.53 -7.74
CA ALA A 43 -3.15 1.78 -6.99
C ALA A 43 -3.53 0.52 -7.77
N SER A 44 -4.33 -0.33 -7.18
CA SER A 44 -4.79 -1.57 -7.77
C SER A 44 -6.30 -1.60 -7.93
N GLY A 45 -6.79 -2.56 -8.71
CA GLY A 45 -8.21 -2.85 -8.87
C GLY A 45 -8.40 -4.31 -9.24
N VAL A 46 -9.63 -4.80 -9.08
CA VAL A 46 -10.03 -6.18 -9.36
C VAL A 46 -11.15 -6.20 -10.39
N VAL A 47 -10.94 -6.87 -11.50
CA VAL A 47 -11.99 -7.09 -12.51
C VAL A 47 -13.05 -8.04 -11.93
N ILE A 48 -14.32 -7.62 -11.93
CA ILE A 48 -15.44 -8.41 -11.39
C ILE A 48 -16.47 -8.81 -12.44
N SER A 49 -16.31 -8.35 -13.68
CA SER A 49 -17.18 -8.76 -14.79
C SER A 49 -16.43 -8.77 -16.11
N ALA A 50 -16.88 -9.60 -17.03
CA ALA A 50 -16.29 -9.74 -18.35
C ALA A 50 -16.45 -8.49 -19.23
N ASP A 51 -17.41 -7.64 -18.93
CA ASP A 51 -17.72 -6.41 -19.65
C ASP A 51 -17.06 -5.15 -19.05
N GLY A 52 -16.19 -5.30 -18.05
CA GLY A 52 -15.31 -4.20 -17.61
C GLY A 52 -15.68 -3.50 -16.32
N TYR A 53 -16.45 -4.12 -15.43
CA TYR A 53 -16.59 -3.60 -14.06
C TYR A 53 -15.38 -3.99 -13.19
N ILE A 54 -14.92 -3.01 -12.40
CA ILE A 54 -13.72 -3.13 -11.58
C ILE A 54 -14.02 -2.60 -10.19
N LEU A 55 -13.63 -3.36 -9.16
CA LEU A 55 -13.61 -2.90 -7.78
C LEU A 55 -12.26 -2.27 -7.44
N THR A 56 -12.30 -1.21 -6.64
CA THR A 56 -11.13 -0.56 -6.02
C THR A 56 -11.56 0.13 -4.73
N ASN A 57 -10.65 0.79 -4.02
CA ASN A 57 -11.03 1.59 -2.86
C ASN A 57 -11.53 2.99 -3.25
N SER A 58 -12.48 3.52 -2.48
CA SER A 58 -13.04 4.86 -2.74
C SER A 58 -12.04 5.98 -2.51
N HIS A 59 -11.13 5.84 -1.53
CA HIS A 59 -10.10 6.84 -1.25
C HIS A 59 -9.07 7.00 -2.39
N ILE A 60 -8.92 5.98 -3.25
CA ILE A 60 -7.99 6.03 -4.39
C ILE A 60 -8.47 7.00 -5.46
N ILE A 61 -9.78 7.07 -5.66
CA ILE A 61 -10.40 7.90 -6.69
C ILE A 61 -10.94 9.23 -6.15
N GLU A 62 -10.72 9.49 -4.87
CA GLU A 62 -11.16 10.73 -4.25
C GLU A 62 -10.41 11.93 -4.81
N GLY A 63 -11.17 12.93 -5.32
CA GLY A 63 -10.59 14.12 -5.93
C GLY A 63 -9.91 13.89 -7.29
N ALA A 64 -9.98 12.69 -7.86
CA ALA A 64 -9.43 12.41 -9.19
C ALA A 64 -10.33 13.04 -10.27
N GLU A 65 -9.74 13.83 -11.17
CA GLU A 65 -10.42 14.33 -12.35
C GLU A 65 -10.57 13.25 -13.41
N ASP A 66 -9.50 12.44 -13.59
CA ASP A 66 -9.44 11.33 -14.54
C ASP A 66 -8.96 10.06 -13.84
N VAL A 67 -9.65 8.95 -14.10
CA VAL A 67 -9.26 7.63 -13.63
C VAL A 67 -8.86 6.79 -14.85
N LYS A 68 -7.65 6.22 -14.80
CA LYS A 68 -7.15 5.31 -15.82
C LYS A 68 -6.87 3.95 -15.24
N VAL A 69 -7.27 2.92 -15.95
CA VAL A 69 -7.00 1.51 -15.62
C VAL A 69 -6.08 0.94 -16.68
N ALA A 70 -5.04 0.24 -16.24
CA ALA A 70 -4.09 -0.36 -17.14
C ALA A 70 -3.82 -1.81 -16.75
N PHE A 71 -3.88 -2.73 -17.71
CA PHE A 71 -3.59 -4.15 -17.53
C PHE A 71 -3.19 -4.82 -18.85
N GLY A 72 -2.79 -6.09 -18.77
CA GLY A 72 -2.40 -6.89 -19.92
C GLY A 72 -0.92 -6.79 -20.27
N ASP A 73 -0.52 -7.62 -21.23
CA ASP A 73 0.80 -7.62 -21.83
C ASP A 73 0.65 -7.75 -23.36
N PRO A 74 1.00 -6.72 -24.17
CA PRO A 74 1.48 -5.41 -23.72
C PRO A 74 0.41 -4.62 -22.94
N ARG A 75 0.87 -3.76 -22.04
CA ARG A 75 -0.02 -2.95 -21.17
C ARG A 75 -0.92 -2.05 -22.00
N LYS A 76 -2.24 -2.18 -21.80
CA LYS A 76 -3.25 -1.30 -22.38
C LYS A 76 -3.84 -0.41 -21.30
N GLU A 77 -4.11 0.84 -21.64
CA GLU A 77 -4.76 1.81 -20.77
C GLU A 77 -6.19 2.07 -21.25
N TYR A 78 -7.10 2.16 -20.29
CA TYR A 78 -8.51 2.45 -20.51
C TYR A 78 -8.91 3.62 -19.63
N THR A 79 -9.67 4.56 -20.17
CA THR A 79 -10.34 5.57 -19.34
C THR A 79 -11.47 4.88 -18.61
N ALA A 80 -11.55 5.09 -17.30
CA ALA A 80 -12.59 4.51 -16.47
C ALA A 80 -13.63 5.57 -16.08
N THR A 81 -14.89 5.15 -16.06
CA THR A 81 -15.99 5.93 -15.51
C THR A 81 -16.28 5.43 -14.09
N VAL A 82 -16.45 6.34 -13.13
CA VAL A 82 -16.88 5.99 -11.78
C VAL A 82 -18.38 5.68 -11.81
N VAL A 83 -18.74 4.44 -11.57
CA VAL A 83 -20.15 3.99 -11.51
C VAL A 83 -20.78 4.36 -10.18
N GLY A 84 -20.01 4.20 -9.10
CA GLY A 84 -20.42 4.53 -7.75
C GLY A 84 -19.29 4.37 -6.76
N ARG A 85 -19.45 4.98 -5.60
CA ARG A 85 -18.53 4.85 -4.47
C ARG A 85 -19.29 4.90 -3.17
N ASP A 86 -18.82 4.13 -2.22
CA ASP A 86 -19.24 4.20 -0.83
C ASP A 86 -18.04 4.55 0.04
N LEU A 87 -18.13 5.68 0.72
CA LEU A 87 -17.07 6.17 1.60
C LEU A 87 -17.00 5.37 2.90
N ARG A 88 -18.12 4.77 3.32
CA ARG A 88 -18.21 4.02 4.57
C ARG A 88 -17.53 2.67 4.48
N SER A 89 -17.79 1.92 3.41
CA SER A 89 -17.11 0.65 3.13
C SER A 89 -15.76 0.83 2.44
N ASN A 90 -15.40 2.06 2.09
CA ASN A 90 -14.20 2.38 1.32
C ASN A 90 -14.09 1.61 -0.01
N VAL A 91 -15.22 1.36 -0.68
CA VAL A 91 -15.29 0.65 -1.95
C VAL A 91 -15.77 1.58 -3.06
N ALA A 92 -15.20 1.43 -4.24
CA ALA A 92 -15.65 2.09 -5.47
C ALA A 92 -15.77 1.08 -6.61
N VAL A 93 -16.69 1.35 -7.51
CA VAL A 93 -16.92 0.60 -8.76
C VAL A 93 -16.59 1.48 -9.93
N LEU A 94 -15.71 1.00 -10.78
CA LEU A 94 -15.32 1.61 -12.03
C LEU A 94 -15.85 0.80 -13.20
N LYS A 95 -16.07 1.46 -14.34
CA LYS A 95 -16.42 0.84 -15.62
C LYS A 95 -15.44 1.28 -16.70
N ILE A 96 -14.91 0.33 -17.42
CA ILE A 96 -14.06 0.56 -18.60
C ILE A 96 -14.73 -0.03 -19.84
N ASP A 97 -14.39 0.51 -21.00
CA ASP A 97 -14.84 -0.03 -22.30
C ASP A 97 -13.87 -1.14 -22.75
N ALA A 98 -14.07 -2.33 -22.17
CA ALA A 98 -13.34 -3.54 -22.50
C ALA A 98 -14.28 -4.74 -22.41
N THR A 99 -14.04 -5.72 -23.25
CA THR A 99 -14.79 -6.99 -23.33
C THR A 99 -13.86 -8.17 -23.14
N ASP A 100 -14.43 -9.33 -22.91
CA ASP A 100 -13.72 -10.61 -22.81
C ASP A 100 -12.68 -10.65 -21.66
N LEU A 101 -12.93 -9.87 -20.60
CA LEU A 101 -12.12 -9.89 -19.40
C LEU A 101 -12.42 -11.14 -18.58
N THR A 102 -11.41 -11.63 -17.87
CA THR A 102 -11.58 -12.72 -16.90
C THR A 102 -11.88 -12.12 -15.52
N PRO A 103 -13.12 -12.24 -15.01
CA PRO A 103 -13.46 -11.72 -13.70
C PRO A 103 -12.90 -12.60 -12.59
N ALA A 104 -12.63 -12.00 -11.43
CA ALA A 104 -12.33 -12.73 -10.22
C ALA A 104 -13.58 -13.54 -9.79
N THR A 105 -13.35 -14.76 -9.34
CA THR A 105 -14.40 -15.57 -8.71
C THR A 105 -14.61 -15.07 -7.29
N LEU A 106 -15.84 -14.75 -6.91
CA LEU A 106 -16.17 -14.31 -5.57
C LEU A 106 -16.13 -15.48 -4.58
N GLY A 107 -15.52 -15.27 -3.44
CA GLY A 107 -15.56 -16.14 -2.27
C GLY A 107 -16.67 -15.72 -1.31
N ASP A 108 -16.69 -16.39 -0.15
CA ASP A 108 -17.62 -16.12 0.93
C ASP A 108 -16.82 -15.77 2.19
N SER A 109 -16.76 -14.46 2.50
CA SER A 109 -15.98 -13.96 3.63
C SER A 109 -16.58 -14.33 5.00
N ASP A 110 -17.87 -14.67 5.05
CA ASP A 110 -18.55 -15.09 6.31
C ASP A 110 -18.11 -16.49 6.78
N ARG A 111 -17.47 -17.25 5.89
CA ARG A 111 -16.97 -18.60 6.18
C ARG A 111 -15.50 -18.64 6.59
N LEU A 112 -14.86 -17.50 6.64
CA LEU A 112 -13.44 -17.41 6.99
C LEU A 112 -13.23 -17.60 8.49
N GLU A 113 -12.13 -18.27 8.82
CA GLU A 113 -11.70 -18.52 10.20
C GLU A 113 -10.34 -17.87 10.48
N LEU A 114 -10.08 -17.57 11.75
CA LEU A 114 -8.76 -17.08 12.19
C LEU A 114 -7.69 -18.12 11.88
N GLY A 115 -6.62 -17.69 11.24
CA GLY A 115 -5.54 -18.54 10.80
C GLY A 115 -5.67 -19.04 9.36
N ASP A 116 -6.78 -18.79 8.68
CA ASP A 116 -6.92 -19.10 7.25
C ASP A 116 -5.83 -18.39 6.45
N VAL A 117 -5.24 -19.12 5.52
CA VAL A 117 -4.21 -18.60 4.63
C VAL A 117 -4.85 -17.69 3.57
N VAL A 118 -4.30 -16.52 3.42
CA VAL A 118 -4.75 -15.53 2.43
C VAL A 118 -3.61 -15.04 1.56
N LEU A 119 -3.94 -14.59 0.35
CA LEU A 119 -3.03 -14.01 -0.62
C LEU A 119 -3.47 -12.58 -0.93
N ALA A 120 -2.63 -11.61 -0.62
CA ALA A 120 -2.88 -10.23 -0.99
C ALA A 120 -2.16 -9.92 -2.32
N LEU A 121 -2.93 -9.49 -3.31
CA LEU A 121 -2.47 -9.17 -4.65
C LEU A 121 -2.60 -7.68 -4.91
N GLY A 122 -1.62 -7.13 -5.62
CA GLY A 122 -1.67 -5.74 -6.04
C GLY A 122 -0.56 -5.43 -7.03
N ASN A 123 -0.53 -4.20 -7.50
CA ASN A 123 0.53 -3.71 -8.37
C ASN A 123 1.20 -2.48 -7.75
N PRO A 124 1.92 -2.66 -6.61
CA PRO A 124 2.62 -1.55 -5.98
C PRO A 124 3.61 -0.97 -6.98
N VAL A 125 3.62 0.35 -7.10
CA VAL A 125 4.50 1.11 -8.00
C VAL A 125 4.30 0.87 -9.51
N GLY A 126 3.23 0.20 -9.95
CA GLY A 126 2.92 0.02 -11.37
C GLY A 126 3.92 -0.83 -12.17
N ARG A 127 4.72 -1.66 -11.50
CA ARG A 127 5.80 -2.46 -12.13
C ARG A 127 5.47 -3.93 -12.32
N GLY A 128 4.23 -4.32 -12.10
CA GLY A 128 3.77 -5.69 -12.25
C GLY A 128 3.03 -6.20 -11.01
N LEU A 129 2.36 -7.33 -11.17
CA LEU A 129 1.61 -7.96 -10.11
C LEU A 129 2.55 -8.46 -9.02
N THR A 130 2.24 -8.10 -7.78
CA THR A 130 2.91 -8.57 -6.58
C THR A 130 1.92 -9.41 -5.76
N VAL A 131 2.39 -10.51 -5.22
CA VAL A 131 1.62 -11.40 -4.35
C VAL A 131 2.35 -11.51 -3.02
N SER A 132 1.64 -11.27 -1.93
CA SER A 132 2.10 -11.58 -0.58
C SER A 132 1.16 -12.59 0.07
N ARG A 133 1.73 -13.46 0.91
CA ARG A 133 0.99 -14.49 1.63
C ARG A 133 1.00 -14.17 3.12
N GLY A 134 -0.12 -14.38 3.76
CA GLY A 134 -0.28 -14.30 5.21
C GLY A 134 -1.44 -15.16 5.69
N ILE A 135 -1.91 -14.88 6.89
CA ILE A 135 -3.08 -15.49 7.49
C ILE A 135 -4.07 -14.40 7.93
N LEU A 136 -5.30 -14.78 8.17
CA LEU A 136 -6.26 -13.93 8.86
C LEU A 136 -5.91 -13.86 10.34
N SER A 137 -5.55 -12.66 10.80
CA SER A 137 -5.13 -12.37 12.17
C SER A 137 -6.31 -11.92 13.04
N ALA A 138 -7.35 -11.31 12.44
CA ALA A 138 -8.61 -10.97 13.08
C ALA A 138 -9.73 -10.83 12.06
N LEU A 139 -10.96 -11.01 12.53
CA LEU A 139 -12.22 -10.79 11.79
C LEU A 139 -13.00 -9.68 12.48
N GLY A 140 -13.87 -8.98 11.73
CA GLY A 140 -14.80 -8.00 12.27
C GLY A 140 -14.09 -6.84 12.99
N ARG A 141 -12.97 -6.37 12.48
CA ARG A 141 -12.28 -5.21 13.05
C ARG A 141 -12.96 -3.93 12.59
N ASP A 142 -13.41 -3.16 13.59
CA ASP A 142 -13.93 -1.82 13.33
C ASP A 142 -12.83 -0.95 12.70
N GLY A 143 -13.19 -0.29 11.61
CA GLY A 143 -12.34 0.72 10.99
C GLY A 143 -12.19 1.97 11.85
N ALA A 144 -11.44 2.96 11.36
CA ALA A 144 -11.28 4.25 12.05
C ALA A 144 -12.54 5.12 11.98
N ASN A 145 -13.52 4.75 11.16
CA ASN A 145 -14.70 5.53 10.85
C ASN A 145 -15.95 4.91 11.49
N ASP A 146 -16.18 5.16 12.77
CA ASP A 146 -17.45 4.92 13.50
C ASP A 146 -18.03 3.47 13.50
N GLY A 147 -17.22 2.44 13.30
CA GLY A 147 -17.64 1.04 13.45
C GLY A 147 -18.52 0.48 12.32
N THR A 148 -18.49 1.10 11.14
CA THR A 148 -19.24 0.64 9.96
C THR A 148 -18.40 -0.17 8.96
N GLU A 149 -17.11 -0.26 9.19
CA GLU A 149 -16.18 -1.02 8.37
C GLU A 149 -15.94 -2.39 9.03
N ASP A 150 -16.17 -3.45 8.28
CA ASP A 150 -15.90 -4.84 8.69
C ASP A 150 -14.60 -5.29 8.02
N PHE A 151 -13.46 -5.02 8.67
CA PHE A 151 -12.16 -5.37 8.13
C PHE A 151 -11.73 -6.79 8.50
N LEU A 152 -11.17 -7.47 7.50
CA LEU A 152 -10.35 -8.63 7.67
C LEU A 152 -8.90 -8.17 7.95
N GLN A 153 -8.37 -8.48 9.13
CA GLN A 153 -6.97 -8.20 9.44
C GLN A 153 -6.09 -9.36 9.00
N THR A 154 -4.98 -9.06 8.33
CA THR A 154 -3.99 -10.07 7.89
C THR A 154 -2.58 -9.57 8.15
N ASP A 155 -1.65 -10.50 8.36
CA ASP A 155 -0.20 -10.25 8.40
C ASP A 155 0.46 -10.35 7.02
N ALA A 156 -0.32 -10.61 5.95
CA ALA A 156 0.17 -10.48 4.59
C ALA A 156 0.67 -9.05 4.35
N ALA A 157 1.83 -8.91 3.73
CA ALA A 157 2.42 -7.58 3.48
C ALA A 157 1.54 -6.75 2.54
N ILE A 158 0.86 -5.74 3.08
CA ILE A 158 0.10 -4.74 2.33
C ILE A 158 0.86 -3.42 2.37
N ASN A 159 1.24 -2.93 1.21
CA ASN A 159 2.02 -1.71 1.02
C ASN A 159 1.26 -0.72 0.12
N PRO A 160 1.64 0.57 0.11
CA PRO A 160 1.11 1.54 -0.84
C PRO A 160 1.17 1.01 -2.28
N GLY A 161 0.05 1.08 -3.00
CA GLY A 161 -0.13 0.50 -4.33
C GLY A 161 -0.85 -0.86 -4.34
N ASN A 162 -0.88 -1.62 -3.22
CA ASN A 162 -1.74 -2.79 -3.10
C ASN A 162 -3.21 -2.41 -2.82
N SER A 163 -3.46 -1.20 -2.31
CA SER A 163 -4.84 -0.71 -2.08
C SER A 163 -5.68 -0.84 -3.34
N GLY A 164 -6.89 -1.34 -3.20
CA GLY A 164 -7.81 -1.66 -4.28
C GLY A 164 -7.59 -3.02 -4.94
N GLY A 165 -6.47 -3.70 -4.63
CA GLY A 165 -6.17 -5.04 -5.12
C GLY A 165 -6.93 -6.14 -4.39
N ALA A 166 -6.78 -7.38 -4.84
CA ALA A 166 -7.49 -8.53 -4.33
C ALA A 166 -6.88 -9.08 -3.04
N LEU A 167 -7.73 -9.46 -2.08
CA LEU A 167 -7.43 -10.45 -1.06
C LEU A 167 -8.12 -11.75 -1.47
N LEU A 168 -7.36 -12.82 -1.62
CA LEU A 168 -7.86 -14.12 -2.09
C LEU A 168 -7.68 -15.18 -1.01
N ASP A 169 -8.59 -16.18 -1.04
CA ASP A 169 -8.40 -17.43 -0.33
C ASP A 169 -7.42 -18.37 -1.07
N THR A 170 -7.18 -19.56 -0.55
CA THR A 170 -6.28 -20.56 -1.15
C THR A 170 -6.84 -21.19 -2.44
N ASP A 171 -8.13 -21.06 -2.70
CA ASP A 171 -8.77 -21.49 -3.94
C ASP A 171 -8.74 -20.39 -5.02
N GLY A 172 -8.15 -19.22 -4.72
CA GLY A 172 -8.07 -18.07 -5.61
C GLY A 172 -9.36 -17.28 -5.71
N ARG A 173 -10.28 -17.40 -4.74
CA ARG A 173 -11.53 -16.64 -4.70
C ARG A 173 -11.31 -15.31 -3.99
N LEU A 174 -11.97 -14.28 -4.51
CA LEU A 174 -11.94 -12.93 -3.94
C LEU A 174 -12.75 -12.89 -2.63
N ILE A 175 -12.10 -12.67 -1.51
CA ILE A 175 -12.69 -12.58 -0.17
C ILE A 175 -12.64 -11.17 0.42
N GLY A 176 -11.89 -10.25 -0.21
CA GLY A 176 -11.78 -8.87 0.23
C GLY A 176 -11.02 -7.99 -0.75
N ILE A 177 -11.04 -6.69 -0.47
CA ILE A 177 -10.26 -5.69 -1.21
C ILE A 177 -9.19 -5.12 -0.27
N ASN A 178 -7.93 -5.21 -0.68
CA ASN A 178 -6.83 -4.70 0.11
C ASN A 178 -6.98 -3.19 0.36
N ALA A 179 -6.82 -2.78 1.60
CA ALA A 179 -6.75 -1.37 1.98
C ALA A 179 -5.49 -1.17 2.82
N ALA A 180 -4.45 -0.57 2.23
CA ALA A 180 -3.29 -0.15 3.00
C ALA A 180 -3.68 1.04 3.86
N ARG A 181 -3.61 0.89 5.18
CA ARG A 181 -3.75 2.02 6.09
C ARG A 181 -2.42 2.75 6.21
N ALA A 182 -2.47 4.09 6.14
CA ALA A 182 -1.37 4.89 6.62
C ALA A 182 -1.17 4.56 8.11
N GLN A 183 0.02 4.09 8.47
CA GLN A 183 0.38 3.90 9.88
C GLN A 183 0.13 5.22 10.63
N ARG A 184 -0.64 5.17 11.71
CA ARG A 184 -0.57 6.24 12.69
C ARG A 184 0.83 6.22 13.30
N ASP A 185 1.40 7.40 13.52
CA ASP A 185 2.77 7.62 14.06
C ASP A 185 2.98 7.06 15.50
N ASP A 186 2.04 6.32 16.03
CA ASP A 186 2.09 5.73 17.37
C ASP A 186 2.74 4.34 17.45
N GLY A 187 3.38 3.91 16.37
CA GLY A 187 4.37 2.82 16.43
C GLY A 187 3.82 1.40 16.65
N ASN A 188 2.51 1.20 16.59
CA ASN A 188 1.90 -0.11 16.72
C ASN A 188 0.98 -0.41 15.54
N ALA A 189 1.54 -1.03 14.50
CA ALA A 189 0.82 -1.65 13.40
C ALA A 189 0.84 -3.16 13.61
N GLY A 190 -0.19 -3.70 14.21
CA GLY A 190 -0.49 -5.11 14.26
C GLY A 190 -1.83 -5.33 13.59
#